data_13997c151a7ccbc97f8dab7fd563733a
#
_entry.id   13997c151a7ccbc97f8dab7fd563733a
#
_cell.length_a   1.000
_cell.length_b   1.000
_cell.length_c   1.000
_cell.angle_alpha   90.00
_cell.angle_beta   90.00
_cell.angle_gamma   90.00
#
_symmetry.space_group_name_H-M   'P 1'
#
loop_
_entity.id
_entity.type
_entity.pdbx_description
1 polymer ?
#
loop_
_entity_poly.entity_id
_entity_poly.type
_entity_poly.pdbx_seq_one_letter_code
_entity_poly.pdbx_strand_id
1 'polypeptide(L)'
;GIKSRREELRDMVMTDVCPFSLGIAVCNDARDQNPHMATMIARSSMLPVSRSENFYTLSEGQTHIRLGIYQGEGYYASENRQLGELMVRVPAGPAGKHSVFVTFAYDINGILHVDAESSGGDRRETIIMNPHVQFSEEELQEKVEELKKLRFVAEGSEEDHLLMAKAERLYEELLGGEREEAAWILEAYRQAVGEGSTIELKKIRNYARKRLNELERAWDNIFGY
;
A
#
# COMPACT_ATOMS: atom_id res chain seq x y z
N GLY A 1 17.41 -41.30 16.41
CA GLY A 1 17.87 -40.57 15.19
C GLY A 1 16.74 -40.08 14.27
N ILE A 2 15.50 -40.64 14.38
CA ILE A 2 14.40 -40.28 13.44
C ILE A 2 13.47 -39.18 14.01
N LYS A 3 13.42 -39.02 15.33
CA LYS A 3 12.59 -37.97 15.96
C LYS A 3 13.21 -36.56 15.82
N SER A 4 14.53 -36.42 15.89
CA SER A 4 15.20 -35.11 15.79
C SER A 4 15.08 -34.51 14.38
N ARG A 5 15.10 -35.36 13.34
CA ARG A 5 14.96 -34.90 11.94
C ARG A 5 13.56 -34.42 11.57
N ARG A 6 12.50 -34.84 12.33
CA ARG A 6 11.13 -34.34 12.16
C ARG A 6 10.85 -33.05 12.88
N GLU A 7 11.61 -32.72 13.94
CA GLU A 7 11.53 -31.44 14.64
C GLU A 7 12.27 -30.35 13.87
N GLU A 8 13.46 -30.64 13.28
CA GLU A 8 14.19 -29.69 12.43
C GLU A 8 13.46 -29.32 11.13
N LEU A 9 12.57 -30.19 10.63
CA LEU A 9 11.72 -29.91 9.46
C LEU A 9 10.46 -29.08 9.79
N ARG A 10 10.11 -28.90 11.06
CA ARG A 10 8.96 -28.07 11.49
C ARG A 10 9.30 -26.57 11.54
N ASP A 11 10.57 -26.21 11.58
CA ASP A 11 11.03 -24.82 11.60
C ASP A 11 11.45 -24.29 10.22
N MET A 12 11.28 -25.08 9.15
CA MET A 12 11.37 -24.54 7.79
C MET A 12 10.05 -23.78 7.49
N VAL A 13 10.03 -22.52 7.84
CA VAL A 13 9.02 -21.58 7.32
C VAL A 13 9.28 -21.46 5.82
N MET A 14 8.52 -22.18 5.01
CA MET A 14 8.49 -21.93 3.56
C MET A 14 7.81 -20.59 3.36
N THR A 15 8.59 -19.57 3.13
CA THR A 15 8.09 -18.24 2.78
C THR A 15 7.92 -18.19 1.28
N ASP A 16 6.68 -18.08 0.83
CA ASP A 16 6.39 -17.86 -0.58
C ASP A 16 6.83 -16.46 -0.98
N VAL A 17 7.41 -16.34 -2.16
CA VAL A 17 7.91 -15.07 -2.69
C VAL A 17 7.31 -14.78 -4.07
N CYS A 18 7.19 -13.49 -4.38
CA CYS A 18 6.75 -13.04 -5.70
C CYS A 18 7.72 -13.52 -6.79
N PRO A 19 7.28 -14.32 -7.77
CA PRO A 19 8.18 -14.92 -8.76
C PRO A 19 8.68 -13.91 -9.81
N PHE A 20 7.94 -12.83 -10.05
CA PHE A 20 8.24 -11.77 -11.01
C PHE A 20 7.86 -10.42 -10.44
N SER A 21 8.55 -9.36 -10.88
CA SER A 21 8.15 -8.00 -10.55
C SER A 21 6.79 -7.66 -11.17
N LEU A 22 5.97 -6.94 -10.41
CA LEU A 22 4.67 -6.41 -10.82
C LEU A 22 4.74 -4.89 -10.80
N GLY A 23 4.22 -4.24 -11.84
CA GLY A 23 4.34 -2.79 -11.96
C GLY A 23 3.33 -2.16 -12.90
N ILE A 24 3.48 -0.86 -13.06
CA ILE A 24 2.63 0.01 -13.88
C ILE A 24 3.47 0.68 -14.96
N ALA A 25 2.90 0.81 -16.19
CA ALA A 25 3.49 1.61 -17.23
C ALA A 25 3.42 3.10 -16.90
N VAL A 26 4.57 3.76 -16.85
CA VAL A 26 4.71 5.19 -16.53
C VAL A 26 5.41 5.90 -17.67
N CYS A 27 4.83 7.01 -18.11
CA CYS A 27 5.41 7.93 -19.06
C CYS A 27 6.18 9.04 -18.33
N ASN A 28 7.32 9.46 -18.86
CA ASN A 28 8.07 10.60 -18.33
C ASN A 28 7.40 11.94 -18.69
N ASP A 29 6.75 11.99 -19.84
CA ASP A 29 5.95 13.13 -20.29
C ASP A 29 4.78 12.66 -21.19
N ALA A 30 3.91 13.59 -21.58
CA ALA A 30 2.73 13.31 -22.41
C ALA A 30 3.01 12.82 -23.83
N ARG A 31 4.26 12.95 -24.32
CA ARG A 31 4.70 12.55 -25.66
C ARG A 31 5.51 11.25 -25.65
N ASP A 32 5.74 10.70 -24.46
CA ASP A 32 6.49 9.46 -24.29
C ASP A 32 5.75 8.30 -24.97
N GLN A 33 6.37 7.75 -26.01
CA GLN A 33 5.82 6.62 -26.79
C GLN A 33 6.32 5.27 -26.28
N ASN A 34 7.25 5.26 -25.34
CA ASN A 34 7.84 4.04 -24.81
C ASN A 34 7.88 4.05 -23.26
N PRO A 35 6.72 3.91 -22.62
CA PRO A 35 6.62 3.93 -21.17
C PRO A 35 7.56 2.93 -20.51
N HIS A 36 8.18 3.32 -19.40
CA HIS A 36 8.94 2.40 -18.56
C HIS A 36 8.02 1.73 -17.51
N MET A 37 8.45 0.61 -16.98
CA MET A 37 7.73 -0.10 -15.92
C MET A 37 8.18 0.40 -14.54
N ALA A 38 7.31 1.15 -13.85
CA ALA A 38 7.49 1.44 -12.43
C ALA A 38 7.11 0.21 -11.60
N THR A 39 8.07 -0.35 -10.89
CA THR A 39 7.88 -1.57 -10.09
C THR A 39 7.14 -1.26 -8.80
N MET A 40 5.96 -1.85 -8.63
CA MET A 40 5.15 -1.78 -7.41
C MET A 40 5.56 -2.87 -6.42
N ILE A 41 5.62 -4.12 -6.87
CA ILE A 41 6.06 -5.27 -6.08
C ILE A 41 7.26 -5.88 -6.78
N ALA A 42 8.41 -5.87 -6.12
CA ALA A 42 9.62 -6.45 -6.67
C ALA A 42 9.60 -7.98 -6.64
N ARG A 43 10.24 -8.61 -7.59
CA ARG A 43 10.57 -10.03 -7.56
C ARG A 43 11.24 -10.39 -6.23
N SER A 44 10.95 -11.57 -5.71
CA SER A 44 11.42 -12.09 -4.42
C SER A 44 10.90 -11.36 -3.18
N SER A 45 9.92 -10.45 -3.31
CA SER A 45 9.17 -9.94 -2.15
C SER A 45 8.44 -11.08 -1.45
N MET A 46 8.50 -11.12 -0.12
CA MET A 46 7.76 -12.10 0.69
C MET A 46 6.26 -11.90 0.55
N LEU A 47 5.50 -13.00 0.43
CA LEU A 47 4.05 -12.98 0.28
C LEU A 47 3.36 -13.34 1.62
N PRO A 48 2.17 -12.79 1.90
CA PRO A 48 1.46 -11.80 1.11
C PRO A 48 2.08 -10.41 1.21
N VAL A 49 1.92 -9.58 0.17
CA VAL A 49 2.51 -8.24 0.12
C VAL A 49 1.54 -7.23 -0.46
N SER A 50 1.59 -6.01 0.06
CA SER A 50 0.89 -4.87 -0.51
C SER A 50 1.82 -3.67 -0.65
N ARG A 51 1.64 -2.87 -1.74
CA ARG A 51 2.41 -1.66 -2.03
C ARG A 51 1.51 -0.63 -2.69
N SER A 52 1.73 0.62 -2.35
CA SER A 52 0.94 1.74 -2.87
C SER A 52 1.83 2.88 -3.36
N GLU A 53 1.38 3.57 -4.41
CA GLU A 53 2.10 4.71 -4.99
C GLU A 53 1.13 5.69 -5.66
N ASN A 54 1.54 6.96 -5.77
CA ASN A 54 0.77 8.02 -6.43
C ASN A 54 1.27 8.25 -7.84
N PHE A 55 0.35 8.28 -8.81
CA PHE A 55 0.60 8.63 -10.19
C PHE A 55 -0.14 9.91 -10.55
N TYR A 56 0.55 10.83 -11.24
CA TYR A 56 0.06 12.19 -11.47
C TYR A 56 -0.32 12.42 -12.94
N THR A 57 -1.18 13.42 -13.17
CA THR A 57 -1.50 13.89 -14.51
C THR A 57 -0.28 14.50 -15.19
N LEU A 58 -0.08 14.18 -16.48
CA LEU A 58 1.08 14.64 -17.27
C LEU A 58 0.76 15.84 -18.16
N SER A 59 -0.52 16.09 -18.45
CA SER A 59 -0.96 17.14 -19.37
C SER A 59 -1.98 18.05 -18.74
N GLU A 60 -1.98 19.31 -19.19
CA GLU A 60 -3.06 20.25 -18.87
C GLU A 60 -4.41 19.75 -19.41
N GLY A 61 -5.44 19.85 -18.60
CA GLY A 61 -6.79 19.40 -18.95
C GLY A 61 -6.98 17.89 -19.03
N GLN A 62 -6.02 17.08 -18.61
CA GLN A 62 -6.15 15.63 -18.58
C GLN A 62 -7.27 15.21 -17.65
N THR A 63 -8.21 14.38 -18.14
CA THR A 63 -9.39 13.91 -17.39
C THR A 63 -9.37 12.44 -17.06
N HIS A 64 -8.37 11.69 -17.54
CA HIS A 64 -8.21 10.26 -17.29
C HIS A 64 -6.74 9.90 -17.12
N ILE A 65 -6.46 8.96 -16.22
CA ILE A 65 -5.16 8.30 -16.12
C ILE A 65 -5.37 6.83 -16.50
N ARG A 66 -4.57 6.35 -17.47
CA ARG A 66 -4.54 4.97 -17.92
C ARG A 66 -3.41 4.25 -17.20
N LEU A 67 -3.76 3.20 -16.48
CA LEU A 67 -2.84 2.39 -15.68
C LEU A 67 -2.70 1.02 -16.34
N GLY A 68 -1.68 0.82 -17.16
CA GLY A 68 -1.34 -0.50 -17.70
C GLY A 68 -0.58 -1.31 -16.64
N ILE A 69 -1.06 -2.51 -16.33
CA ILE A 69 -0.51 -3.41 -15.31
C ILE A 69 0.35 -4.45 -16.00
N TYR A 70 1.60 -4.60 -15.54
CA TYR A 70 2.59 -5.45 -16.18
C TYR A 70 3.31 -6.37 -15.19
N GLN A 71 3.83 -7.48 -15.74
CA GLN A 71 4.64 -8.47 -15.04
C GLN A 71 5.92 -8.74 -15.82
N GLY A 72 7.08 -8.64 -15.16
CA GLY A 72 8.38 -8.94 -15.75
C GLY A 72 9.50 -8.08 -15.18
N GLU A 73 10.68 -8.20 -15.80
CA GLU A 73 11.92 -7.54 -15.35
C GLU A 73 12.46 -6.54 -16.40
N GLY A 74 11.76 -6.38 -17.53
CA GLY A 74 12.16 -5.44 -18.57
C GLY A 74 11.99 -3.99 -18.13
N TYR A 75 12.89 -3.12 -18.52
CA TYR A 75 12.82 -1.69 -18.20
C TYR A 75 11.62 -1.01 -18.86
N TYR A 76 11.39 -1.29 -20.15
CA TYR A 76 10.23 -0.76 -20.86
C TYR A 76 9.00 -1.62 -20.62
N ALA A 77 7.84 -0.99 -20.50
CA ALA A 77 6.58 -1.70 -20.32
C ALA A 77 6.31 -2.71 -21.45
N SER A 78 6.69 -2.37 -22.70
CA SER A 78 6.55 -3.23 -23.88
C SER A 78 7.37 -4.52 -23.83
N GLU A 79 8.40 -4.60 -22.99
CA GLU A 79 9.24 -5.79 -22.81
C GLU A 79 8.65 -6.76 -21.78
N ASN A 80 7.58 -6.36 -21.11
CA ASN A 80 6.94 -7.10 -20.05
C ASN A 80 5.56 -7.63 -20.49
N ARG A 81 5.07 -8.64 -19.78
CA ARG A 81 3.75 -9.19 -20.02
C ARG A 81 2.68 -8.26 -19.46
N GLN A 82 1.81 -7.74 -20.31
CA GLN A 82 0.63 -7.01 -19.85
C GLN A 82 -0.37 -7.97 -19.22
N LEU A 83 -0.80 -7.65 -18.01
CA LEU A 83 -1.79 -8.42 -17.22
C LEU A 83 -3.18 -7.82 -17.31
N GLY A 84 -3.27 -6.48 -17.43
CA GLY A 84 -4.53 -5.76 -17.47
C GLY A 84 -4.34 -4.26 -17.62
N GLU A 85 -5.45 -3.54 -17.58
CA GLU A 85 -5.48 -2.08 -17.67
C GLU A 85 -6.65 -1.53 -16.88
N LEU A 86 -6.45 -0.40 -16.20
CA LEU A 86 -7.49 0.40 -15.54
C LEU A 86 -7.50 1.81 -16.13
N MET A 87 -8.71 2.35 -16.31
CA MET A 87 -8.92 3.75 -16.70
C MET A 87 -9.61 4.47 -15.54
N VAL A 88 -8.93 5.45 -14.95
CA VAL A 88 -9.41 6.18 -13.77
C VAL A 88 -9.67 7.64 -14.17
N ARG A 89 -10.82 8.16 -13.80
CA ARG A 89 -11.18 9.57 -14.06
C ARG A 89 -10.53 10.47 -13.02
N VAL A 90 -10.02 11.61 -13.49
CA VAL A 90 -9.47 12.68 -12.66
C VAL A 90 -10.13 14.01 -13.05
N PRO A 91 -10.24 14.99 -12.14
CA PRO A 91 -10.69 16.32 -12.51
C PRO A 91 -9.73 16.96 -13.50
N ALA A 92 -10.27 17.77 -14.43
CA ALA A 92 -9.44 18.57 -15.33
C ALA A 92 -8.65 19.63 -14.56
N GLY A 93 -7.39 19.84 -14.91
CA GLY A 93 -6.52 20.83 -14.25
C GLY A 93 -5.13 20.89 -14.86
N PRO A 94 -4.24 21.70 -14.31
CA PRO A 94 -2.84 21.74 -14.70
C PRO A 94 -2.15 20.37 -14.57
N ALA A 95 -1.11 20.16 -15.38
CA ALA A 95 -0.27 18.97 -15.26
C ALA A 95 0.30 18.84 -13.83
N GLY A 96 0.36 17.61 -13.30
CA GLY A 96 0.83 17.30 -11.96
C GLY A 96 -0.13 17.64 -10.81
N LYS A 97 -1.28 18.28 -11.09
CA LYS A 97 -2.21 18.70 -10.03
C LYS A 97 -3.04 17.57 -9.44
N HIS A 98 -3.46 16.64 -10.28
CA HIS A 98 -4.32 15.52 -9.87
C HIS A 98 -3.55 14.22 -9.91
N SER A 99 -3.89 13.33 -8.99
CA SER A 99 -3.24 12.04 -8.84
C SER A 99 -4.25 10.91 -8.75
N VAL A 100 -3.75 9.71 -9.03
CA VAL A 100 -4.39 8.44 -8.72
C VAL A 100 -3.49 7.69 -7.76
N PHE A 101 -4.03 7.34 -6.61
CA PHE A 101 -3.38 6.48 -5.63
C PHE A 101 -3.67 5.03 -6.01
N VAL A 102 -2.62 4.28 -6.28
CA VAL A 102 -2.72 2.89 -6.75
C VAL A 102 -2.12 1.95 -5.74
N THR A 103 -2.88 0.91 -5.39
CA THR A 103 -2.45 -0.15 -4.47
C THR A 103 -2.44 -1.48 -5.18
N PHE A 104 -1.33 -2.20 -5.07
CA PHE A 104 -1.19 -3.59 -5.45
C PHE A 104 -1.16 -4.45 -4.20
N ALA A 105 -2.03 -5.45 -4.10
CA ALA A 105 -1.98 -6.48 -3.07
C ALA A 105 -1.89 -7.86 -3.73
N TYR A 106 -0.86 -8.63 -3.38
CA TYR A 106 -0.57 -9.93 -3.98
C TYR A 106 -0.45 -11.01 -2.92
N ASP A 107 -1.21 -12.09 -3.09
CA ASP A 107 -1.29 -13.18 -2.13
C ASP A 107 -0.42 -14.39 -2.51
N ILE A 108 -0.35 -15.37 -1.59
CA ILE A 108 0.38 -16.64 -1.80
C ILE A 108 -0.25 -17.54 -2.87
N ASN A 109 -1.50 -17.30 -3.27
CA ASN A 109 -2.21 -18.09 -4.29
C ASN A 109 -2.02 -17.50 -5.70
N GLY A 110 -1.29 -16.38 -5.83
CA GLY A 110 -1.09 -15.70 -7.10
C GLY A 110 -2.26 -14.81 -7.53
N ILE A 111 -3.06 -14.35 -6.58
CA ILE A 111 -4.12 -13.37 -6.82
C ILE A 111 -3.53 -11.96 -6.64
N LEU A 112 -3.59 -11.15 -7.68
CA LEU A 112 -3.24 -9.74 -7.65
C LEU A 112 -4.53 -8.90 -7.63
N HIS A 113 -4.76 -8.20 -6.54
CA HIS A 113 -5.77 -7.17 -6.45
C HIS A 113 -5.13 -5.80 -6.69
N VAL A 114 -5.65 -5.07 -7.66
CA VAL A 114 -5.23 -3.71 -7.98
C VAL A 114 -6.39 -2.77 -7.74
N ASP A 115 -6.17 -1.81 -6.88
CA ASP A 115 -7.11 -0.75 -6.56
C ASP A 115 -6.52 0.60 -6.92
N ALA A 116 -7.32 1.48 -7.52
CA ALA A 116 -6.89 2.80 -7.94
C ALA A 116 -7.96 3.84 -7.60
N GLU A 117 -7.59 4.84 -6.81
CA GLU A 117 -8.48 5.91 -6.34
C GLU A 117 -7.93 7.28 -6.76
N SER A 118 -8.76 8.06 -7.45
CA SER A 118 -8.36 9.40 -7.90
C SER A 118 -8.57 10.46 -6.82
N SER A 119 -7.82 11.55 -6.91
CA SER A 119 -8.03 12.76 -6.10
C SER A 119 -9.43 13.37 -6.28
N GLY A 120 -10.18 12.99 -7.31
CA GLY A 120 -11.56 13.36 -7.57
C GLY A 120 -12.61 12.38 -7.04
N GLY A 121 -12.18 11.27 -6.39
CA GLY A 121 -13.06 10.27 -5.80
C GLY A 121 -13.51 9.15 -6.76
N ASP A 122 -13.08 9.13 -8.03
CA ASP A 122 -13.31 7.97 -8.91
C ASP A 122 -12.42 6.82 -8.46
N ARG A 123 -13.00 5.65 -8.23
CA ARG A 123 -12.32 4.44 -7.79
C ARG A 123 -12.54 3.30 -8.76
N ARG A 124 -11.47 2.60 -9.08
CA ARG A 124 -11.46 1.42 -9.95
C ARG A 124 -10.67 0.31 -9.30
N GLU A 125 -11.15 -0.91 -9.43
CA GLU A 125 -10.45 -2.09 -8.98
C GLU A 125 -10.46 -3.18 -10.04
N THR A 126 -9.44 -4.02 -10.04
CA THR A 126 -9.39 -5.24 -10.85
C THR A 126 -8.69 -6.35 -10.08
N ILE A 127 -9.11 -7.58 -10.38
CA ILE A 127 -8.51 -8.79 -9.82
C ILE A 127 -7.90 -9.57 -10.98
N ILE A 128 -6.62 -9.87 -10.86
CA ILE A 128 -5.87 -10.62 -11.85
C ILE A 128 -5.41 -11.92 -11.21
N MET A 129 -5.75 -13.04 -11.82
CA MET A 129 -5.44 -14.37 -11.32
C MET A 129 -4.60 -15.16 -12.32
N ASN A 130 -3.84 -16.11 -11.80
CA ASN A 130 -3.20 -17.10 -12.65
C ASN A 130 -4.31 -17.99 -13.26
N PRO A 131 -4.39 -18.13 -14.60
CA PRO A 131 -5.43 -18.92 -15.27
C PRO A 131 -5.41 -20.41 -14.93
N HIS A 132 -4.35 -20.91 -14.29
CA HIS A 132 -4.22 -22.30 -13.87
C HIS A 132 -4.77 -22.59 -12.47
N VAL A 133 -5.18 -21.56 -11.73
CA VAL A 133 -5.79 -21.69 -10.40
C VAL A 133 -7.29 -21.46 -10.54
N GLN A 134 -8.08 -22.45 -10.12
CA GLN A 134 -9.54 -22.37 -10.12
C GLN A 134 -10.01 -22.17 -8.68
N PHE A 135 -10.75 -21.10 -8.45
CA PHE A 135 -11.44 -20.81 -7.20
C PHE A 135 -12.94 -20.87 -7.45
N SER A 136 -13.73 -21.30 -6.46
CA SER A 136 -15.14 -21.00 -6.44
C SER A 136 -15.35 -19.47 -6.25
N GLU A 137 -16.54 -19.01 -6.59
CA GLU A 137 -16.85 -17.57 -6.46
C GLU A 137 -16.79 -17.10 -4.98
N GLU A 138 -17.17 -17.97 -4.05
CA GLU A 138 -17.12 -17.75 -2.61
C GLU A 138 -15.67 -17.69 -2.10
N GLU A 139 -14.82 -18.64 -2.48
CA GLU A 139 -13.38 -18.65 -2.13
C GLU A 139 -12.66 -17.42 -2.68
N LEU A 140 -13.01 -17.00 -3.90
CA LEU A 140 -12.43 -15.80 -4.49
C LEU A 140 -12.81 -14.55 -3.72
N GLN A 141 -14.07 -14.41 -3.31
CA GLN A 141 -14.53 -13.27 -2.52
C GLN A 141 -13.83 -13.21 -1.17
N GLU A 142 -13.68 -14.34 -0.48
CA GLU A 142 -12.95 -14.41 0.79
C GLU A 142 -11.48 -13.96 0.64
N LYS A 143 -10.80 -14.44 -0.40
CA LYS A 143 -9.41 -14.07 -0.70
C LYS A 143 -9.26 -12.59 -1.04
N VAL A 144 -10.19 -12.04 -1.80
CA VAL A 144 -10.20 -10.61 -2.14
C VAL A 144 -10.41 -9.75 -0.90
N GLU A 145 -11.28 -10.16 0.03
CA GLU A 145 -11.47 -9.46 1.28
C GLU A 145 -10.23 -9.52 2.20
N GLU A 146 -9.51 -10.65 2.21
CA GLU A 146 -8.22 -10.76 2.89
C GLU A 146 -7.19 -9.80 2.27
N LEU A 147 -7.11 -9.74 0.94
CA LEU A 147 -6.20 -8.83 0.23
C LEU A 147 -6.56 -7.35 0.45
N LYS A 148 -7.85 -7.03 0.53
CA LYS A 148 -8.30 -5.69 0.89
C LYS A 148 -7.84 -5.29 2.30
N LYS A 149 -7.81 -6.21 3.25
CA LYS A 149 -7.25 -5.95 4.59
C LYS A 149 -5.74 -5.67 4.53
N LEU A 150 -4.98 -6.40 3.72
CA LEU A 150 -3.55 -6.14 3.51
C LEU A 150 -3.29 -4.75 2.92
N ARG A 151 -4.19 -4.23 2.10
CA ARG A 151 -4.15 -2.87 1.59
C ARG A 151 -4.04 -1.83 2.72
N PHE A 152 -4.80 -1.99 3.80
CA PHE A 152 -4.79 -1.06 4.93
C PHE A 152 -3.46 -1.10 5.68
N VAL A 153 -2.78 -2.23 5.72
CA VAL A 153 -1.43 -2.35 6.29
C VAL A 153 -0.40 -1.64 5.41
N ALA A 154 -0.59 -1.62 4.07
CA ALA A 154 0.30 -0.92 3.15
C ALA A 154 -0.05 0.56 2.97
N GLU A 155 -1.29 0.96 3.25
CA GLU A 155 -1.72 2.37 3.38
C GLU A 155 -1.14 3.07 4.62
N GLY A 156 -0.46 2.33 5.52
CA GLY A 156 0.55 2.91 6.38
C GLY A 156 1.60 3.57 5.49
N SER A 157 1.29 4.78 5.01
CA SER A 157 2.19 5.61 4.25
C SER A 157 3.49 5.76 5.05
N GLU A 158 4.59 6.07 4.40
CA GLU A 158 5.83 6.45 5.10
C GLU A 158 5.53 7.47 6.22
N GLU A 159 4.51 8.30 6.01
CA GLU A 159 3.97 9.23 7.00
C GLU A 159 3.32 8.52 8.20
N ASP A 160 2.57 7.44 8.00
CA ASP A 160 1.95 6.69 9.10
C ASP A 160 3.00 5.94 9.92
N HIS A 161 4.01 5.38 9.27
CA HIS A 161 5.15 4.78 9.97
C HIS A 161 5.89 5.81 10.81
N LEU A 162 6.12 7.01 10.29
CA LEU A 162 6.75 8.11 11.03
C LEU A 162 5.87 8.57 12.20
N LEU A 163 4.56 8.71 12.00
CA LEU A 163 3.62 9.09 13.05
C LEU A 163 3.55 8.04 14.17
N MET A 164 3.53 6.75 13.81
CA MET A 164 3.48 5.67 14.79
C MET A 164 4.80 5.53 15.54
N ALA A 165 5.95 5.59 14.86
CA ALA A 165 7.26 5.61 15.50
C ALA A 165 7.41 6.80 16.46
N LYS A 166 6.88 7.98 16.08
CA LYS A 166 6.83 9.15 16.94
C LYS A 166 5.94 8.94 18.16
N ALA A 167 4.77 8.32 17.99
CA ALA A 167 3.87 8.00 19.09
C ALA A 167 4.50 6.99 20.06
N GLU A 168 5.19 5.97 19.55
CA GLU A 168 5.93 4.97 20.36
C GLU A 168 7.04 5.65 21.17
N ARG A 169 7.86 6.50 20.56
CA ARG A 169 8.90 7.26 21.26
C ARG A 169 8.31 8.12 22.36
N LEU A 170 7.28 8.91 22.06
CA LEU A 170 6.63 9.78 23.04
C LEU A 170 5.96 8.98 24.16
N TYR A 171 5.42 7.80 23.87
CA TYR A 171 4.91 6.90 24.90
C TYR A 171 6.00 6.44 25.89
N GLU A 172 7.22 6.23 25.43
CA GLU A 172 8.36 5.85 26.30
C GLU A 172 8.86 7.03 27.12
N GLU A 173 8.89 8.24 26.55
CA GLU A 173 9.45 9.45 27.15
C GLU A 173 8.47 10.19 28.07
N LEU A 174 7.16 10.20 27.79
CA LEU A 174 6.14 10.93 28.52
C LEU A 174 5.62 10.17 29.75
N LEU A 175 5.01 10.92 30.69
CA LEU A 175 4.38 10.37 31.89
C LEU A 175 2.93 10.88 32.03
N GLY A 176 2.14 10.20 32.85
CA GLY A 176 0.76 10.62 33.17
C GLY A 176 -0.18 10.64 31.96
N GLY A 177 -1.05 11.64 31.89
CA GLY A 177 -2.08 11.75 30.86
C GLY A 177 -1.54 11.87 29.43
N GLU A 178 -0.37 12.48 29.25
CA GLU A 178 0.27 12.62 27.94
C GLU A 178 0.77 11.28 27.38
N ARG A 179 1.27 10.40 28.26
CA ARG A 179 1.60 9.03 27.90
C ARG A 179 0.37 8.21 27.53
N GLU A 180 -0.73 8.36 28.28
CA GLU A 180 -2.01 7.68 27.98
C GLU A 180 -2.56 8.12 26.63
N GLU A 181 -2.39 9.39 26.26
CA GLU A 181 -2.81 9.91 24.97
C GLU A 181 -1.99 9.32 23.81
N ALA A 182 -0.67 9.21 23.94
CA ALA A 182 0.18 8.53 22.96
C ALA A 182 -0.22 7.05 22.78
N ALA A 183 -0.51 6.35 23.88
CA ALA A 183 -1.02 4.98 23.88
C ALA A 183 -2.36 4.86 23.16
N TRP A 184 -3.28 5.81 23.40
CA TRP A 184 -4.58 5.85 22.75
C TRP A 184 -4.45 6.04 21.23
N ILE A 185 -3.54 6.90 20.78
CA ILE A 185 -3.26 7.11 19.34
C ILE A 185 -2.79 5.80 18.69
N LEU A 186 -1.87 5.07 19.32
CA LEU A 186 -1.37 3.79 18.81
C LEU A 186 -2.49 2.75 18.71
N GLU A 187 -3.33 2.64 19.73
CA GLU A 187 -4.42 1.67 19.75
C GLU A 187 -5.52 2.02 18.74
N ALA A 188 -5.92 3.29 18.68
CA ALA A 188 -6.92 3.76 17.72
C ALA A 188 -6.46 3.55 16.28
N TYR A 189 -5.15 3.74 16.00
CA TYR A 189 -4.58 3.46 14.68
C TYR A 189 -4.64 1.97 14.35
N ARG A 190 -4.21 1.09 15.29
CA ARG A 190 -4.29 -0.37 15.11
C ARG A 190 -5.72 -0.85 14.87
N GLN A 191 -6.68 -0.31 15.63
CA GLN A 191 -8.08 -0.64 15.45
C GLN A 191 -8.59 -0.22 14.08
N ALA A 192 -8.32 1.01 13.64
CA ALA A 192 -8.74 1.51 12.33
C ALA A 192 -8.14 0.71 11.17
N VAL A 193 -6.86 0.28 11.31
CA VAL A 193 -6.21 -0.65 10.37
C VAL A 193 -6.94 -1.99 10.36
N GLY A 194 -7.23 -2.56 11.53
CA GLY A 194 -7.92 -3.84 11.68
C GLY A 194 -9.35 -3.85 11.11
N GLU A 195 -10.07 -2.74 11.25
CA GLU A 195 -11.43 -2.55 10.72
C GLU A 195 -11.45 -2.20 9.22
N GLY A 196 -10.29 -1.87 8.64
CA GLY A 196 -10.17 -1.49 7.25
C GLY A 196 -10.90 -0.18 6.90
N SER A 197 -11.07 0.73 7.84
CA SER A 197 -11.80 1.98 7.67
C SER A 197 -10.89 3.13 7.22
N THR A 198 -10.89 3.44 5.92
CA THR A 198 -10.12 4.57 5.36
C THR A 198 -10.53 5.91 5.99
N ILE A 199 -11.81 6.08 6.35
CA ILE A 199 -12.32 7.30 6.95
C ILE A 199 -11.77 7.46 8.37
N GLU A 200 -11.80 6.40 9.17
CA GLU A 200 -11.28 6.42 10.55
C GLU A 200 -9.75 6.58 10.54
N LEU A 201 -9.02 5.88 9.67
CA LEU A 201 -7.58 6.07 9.49
C LEU A 201 -7.21 7.52 9.17
N LYS A 202 -7.96 8.15 8.24
CA LYS A 202 -7.73 9.57 7.90
C LYS A 202 -7.99 10.50 9.08
N LYS A 203 -9.02 10.25 9.87
CA LYS A 203 -9.30 11.03 11.08
C LYS A 203 -8.19 10.87 12.13
N ILE A 204 -7.79 9.63 12.40
CA ILE A 204 -6.74 9.32 13.37
C ILE A 204 -5.40 9.89 12.92
N ARG A 205 -5.04 9.77 11.64
CA ARG A 205 -3.82 10.38 11.07
C ARG A 205 -3.79 11.89 11.29
N ASN A 206 -4.87 12.59 10.98
CA ASN A 206 -4.96 14.03 11.17
C ASN A 206 -4.88 14.44 12.65
N TYR A 207 -5.52 13.68 13.51
CA TYR A 207 -5.46 13.87 14.95
C TYR A 207 -4.04 13.63 15.48
N ALA A 208 -3.45 12.49 15.15
CA ALA A 208 -2.10 12.11 15.57
C ALA A 208 -1.06 13.13 15.12
N ARG A 209 -1.10 13.57 13.85
CA ARG A 209 -0.17 14.59 13.32
C ARG A 209 -0.20 15.87 14.15
N LYS A 210 -1.39 16.38 14.46
CA LYS A 210 -1.54 17.60 15.25
C LYS A 210 -1.06 17.38 16.68
N ARG A 211 -1.55 16.31 17.31
CA ARG A 211 -1.39 16.12 18.75
C ARG A 211 0.02 15.66 19.14
N LEU A 212 0.64 14.77 18.37
CA LEU A 212 2.02 14.34 18.60
C LEU A 212 3.02 15.50 18.42
N ASN A 213 2.74 16.44 17.52
CA ASN A 213 3.56 17.66 17.38
C ASN A 213 3.41 18.62 18.58
N GLU A 214 2.22 18.70 19.17
CA GLU A 214 1.99 19.48 20.38
C GLU A 214 2.70 18.87 21.60
N LEU A 215 2.60 17.55 21.77
CA LEU A 215 3.26 16.81 22.84
C LEU A 215 4.77 16.92 22.77
N GLU A 216 5.35 16.77 21.58
CA GLU A 216 6.79 16.90 21.37
C GLU A 216 7.29 18.32 21.71
N ARG A 217 6.59 19.35 21.25
CA ARG A 217 6.93 20.76 21.60
C ARG A 217 6.82 21.02 23.09
N ALA A 218 5.83 20.46 23.76
CA ALA A 218 5.69 20.59 25.22
C ALA A 218 6.87 19.91 25.95
N TRP A 219 7.28 18.74 25.48
CA TRP A 219 8.42 18.00 26.01
C TRP A 219 9.73 18.76 25.80
N ASP A 220 9.99 19.24 24.58
CA ASP A 220 11.20 20.01 24.24
C ASP A 220 11.30 21.31 25.07
N ASN A 221 10.18 21.96 25.37
CA ASN A 221 10.16 23.17 26.23
C ASN A 221 10.46 22.87 27.70
N ILE A 222 10.24 21.63 28.17
CA ILE A 222 10.47 21.26 29.58
C ILE A 222 11.89 20.68 29.76
N PHE A 223 12.36 19.90 28.79
CA PHE A 223 13.58 19.10 28.91
C PHE A 223 14.60 19.34 27.79
N GLY A 224 14.26 20.12 26.73
CA GLY A 224 15.16 20.50 25.66
C GLY A 224 16.19 21.53 26.13
N TYR A 225 17.46 21.26 25.80
CA TYR A 225 18.58 22.17 26.04
C TYR A 225 18.66 23.24 24.96
#